data_b873705fee9178a0e3bb2bdf21412ca5
#
_entry.id   b873705fee9178a0e3bb2bdf21412ca5
#
_cell.length_a   1.000
_cell.length_b   1.000
_cell.length_c   1.000
_cell.angle_alpha   90.00
_cell.angle_beta   90.00
_cell.angle_gamma   90.00
#
_symmetry.space_group_name_H-M   'P 1'
#
loop_
_entity.id
_entity.type
_entity.pdbx_description
1 polymer ?
#
loop_
_entity_poly.entity_id
_entity_poly.type
_entity_poly.pdbx_seq_one_letter_code
_entity_poly.pdbx_strand_id
1 'polypeptide(L)'
;MEATQQFKAAPTTRQDTDPTSGSDQDGLIWGYHFVPNQPAQTITSDAAVKFLTAPGPGLPGEFLWLHFSLSNAACEPWLRRYLTLPDSFYESLHSDVGSTHLRQDADSLLARIHDVLFDFTFDASAVATTSLCVTPRVLVSARLRPLRSVDHLRAAVQAGQVFRSPVELLSYLLRDQANVLFDILRKSTMRVEPMEDRLLVKRVSVSRSELGSLRRLLVRFQRLLAPEPAAFFRLLNRPPDWITEEELQNLQQAADKFSTAISDTMALVERVKQLQEELAALVNEQTNRTLFVLTIVTVLALPINLVAGLFGMNVGGIPLAQHPYGFFLVVAPLLVLTAFLAYWGLGRRRY
;
A
#
# COMPACT_ATOMS: atom_id res chain seq x y z
N MET A 1 -52.47 20.61 6.84
CA MET A 1 -52.26 20.33 5.41
C MET A 1 -50.81 20.68 5.11
N GLU A 2 -49.90 19.74 5.37
CA GLU A 2 -48.49 19.90 5.09
C GLU A 2 -48.11 18.86 4.03
N ALA A 3 -47.65 19.37 2.89
CA ALA A 3 -47.24 18.56 1.75
C ALA A 3 -45.78 18.07 1.97
N THR A 4 -45.65 16.79 2.26
CA THR A 4 -44.35 16.08 2.29
C THR A 4 -43.89 15.87 0.85
N GLN A 5 -42.89 16.67 0.42
CA GLN A 5 -42.15 16.40 -0.82
C GLN A 5 -41.23 15.21 -0.61
N GLN A 6 -41.61 14.10 -1.25
CA GLN A 6 -40.71 12.94 -1.43
C GLN A 6 -39.60 13.30 -2.41
N PHE A 7 -38.37 13.41 -1.91
CA PHE A 7 -37.16 13.39 -2.73
C PHE A 7 -36.99 12.00 -3.34
N LYS A 8 -37.27 11.92 -4.61
CA LYS A 8 -37.04 10.73 -5.44
C LYS A 8 -35.55 10.64 -5.74
N ALA A 9 -34.82 9.76 -5.02
CA ALA A 9 -33.43 9.46 -5.33
C ALA A 9 -33.32 8.90 -6.74
N ALA A 10 -32.46 9.48 -7.55
CA ALA A 10 -32.11 8.99 -8.88
C ALA A 10 -31.46 7.61 -8.76
N PRO A 11 -31.72 6.67 -9.67
CA PRO A 11 -31.08 5.36 -9.63
C PRO A 11 -29.58 5.52 -9.92
N THR A 12 -28.74 5.22 -8.94
CA THR A 12 -27.30 5.00 -9.12
C THR A 12 -27.13 3.80 -10.02
N THR A 13 -26.83 4.03 -11.27
CA THR A 13 -26.43 2.99 -12.22
C THR A 13 -25.14 2.39 -11.72
N ARG A 14 -25.22 1.27 -10.99
CA ARG A 14 -24.09 0.36 -10.81
C ARG A 14 -23.74 -0.09 -12.24
N GLN A 15 -22.66 0.45 -12.78
CA GLN A 15 -21.98 -0.18 -13.90
C GLN A 15 -21.39 -1.48 -13.35
N ASP A 16 -22.03 -2.59 -13.67
CA ASP A 16 -21.45 -3.92 -13.57
C ASP A 16 -20.17 -3.91 -14.42
N THR A 17 -19.03 -3.86 -13.73
CA THR A 17 -17.71 -4.01 -14.34
C THR A 17 -17.46 -5.49 -14.59
N ASP A 18 -18.13 -6.04 -15.58
CA ASP A 18 -17.74 -7.31 -16.18
C ASP A 18 -16.34 -7.10 -16.82
N PRO A 19 -15.29 -7.85 -16.41
CA PRO A 19 -13.93 -7.69 -16.93
C PRO A 19 -13.82 -7.94 -18.45
N THR A 20 -14.83 -8.54 -19.08
CA THR A 20 -14.93 -8.73 -20.54
C THR A 20 -15.69 -7.59 -21.23
N SER A 21 -16.36 -6.73 -20.46
CA SER A 21 -17.19 -5.63 -20.99
C SER A 21 -16.30 -4.51 -21.53
N GLY A 22 -16.06 -4.50 -22.82
CA GLY A 22 -15.40 -3.39 -23.52
C GLY A 22 -14.28 -3.76 -24.49
N SER A 23 -13.88 -5.02 -24.66
CA SER A 23 -12.95 -5.45 -25.72
C SER A 23 -13.69 -5.87 -26.99
N ASP A 24 -13.06 -5.69 -28.17
CA ASP A 24 -13.56 -6.26 -29.42
C ASP A 24 -13.36 -7.78 -29.49
N GLN A 25 -13.67 -8.39 -30.65
CA GLN A 25 -13.55 -9.83 -30.84
C GLN A 25 -12.11 -10.37 -30.72
N ASP A 26 -11.11 -9.50 -30.93
CA ASP A 26 -9.68 -9.81 -30.88
C ASP A 26 -9.04 -9.49 -29.52
N GLY A 27 -9.83 -8.99 -28.58
CA GLY A 27 -9.39 -8.62 -27.25
C GLY A 27 -8.85 -7.19 -27.12
N LEU A 28 -8.88 -6.38 -28.18
CA LEU A 28 -8.49 -4.97 -28.13
C LEU A 28 -9.54 -4.17 -27.36
N ILE A 29 -9.16 -3.50 -26.27
CA ILE A 29 -10.03 -2.60 -25.51
C ILE A 29 -10.08 -1.23 -26.19
N TRP A 30 -8.92 -0.72 -26.60
CA TRP A 30 -8.76 0.48 -27.44
C TRP A 30 -7.42 0.46 -28.17
N GLY A 31 -7.41 1.12 -29.31
CA GLY A 31 -6.19 1.41 -30.07
C GLY A 31 -6.14 2.89 -30.43
N TYR A 32 -4.94 3.44 -30.41
CA TYR A 32 -4.64 4.79 -30.86
C TYR A 32 -3.52 4.78 -31.89
N HIS A 33 -3.73 5.55 -32.96
CA HIS A 33 -2.75 5.82 -33.98
C HIS A 33 -2.25 7.25 -33.82
N PHE A 34 -0.95 7.39 -33.68
CA PHE A 34 -0.27 8.66 -33.51
C PHE A 34 0.44 9.02 -34.81
N VAL A 35 0.13 10.21 -35.32
CA VAL A 35 0.80 10.82 -36.49
C VAL A 35 1.49 12.10 -36.01
N PRO A 36 2.71 12.41 -36.46
CA PRO A 36 3.40 13.59 -36.01
C PRO A 36 2.56 14.86 -36.16
N ASN A 37 2.55 15.69 -35.11
CA ASN A 37 1.84 16.98 -35.06
C ASN A 37 0.31 16.89 -35.23
N GLN A 38 -0.29 15.72 -35.01
CA GLN A 38 -1.73 15.53 -35.04
C GLN A 38 -2.22 14.89 -33.74
N PRO A 39 -3.48 15.17 -33.34
CA PRO A 39 -4.10 14.43 -32.25
C PRO A 39 -4.18 12.94 -32.57
N ALA A 40 -4.02 12.10 -31.55
CA ALA A 40 -4.14 10.65 -31.72
C ALA A 40 -5.54 10.26 -32.22
N GLN A 41 -5.58 9.35 -33.19
CA GLN A 41 -6.84 8.82 -33.75
C GLN A 41 -7.12 7.45 -33.17
N THR A 42 -8.38 7.19 -32.81
CA THR A 42 -8.81 5.85 -32.39
C THR A 42 -8.81 4.90 -33.58
N ILE A 43 -8.33 3.67 -33.35
CA ILE A 43 -8.29 2.62 -34.38
C ILE A 43 -8.86 1.31 -33.83
N THR A 44 -9.40 0.49 -34.73
CA THR A 44 -9.86 -0.88 -34.48
C THR A 44 -8.72 -1.88 -34.68
N SER A 45 -8.92 -3.14 -34.25
CA SER A 45 -7.98 -4.25 -34.50
C SER A 45 -7.69 -4.43 -36.00
N ASP A 46 -8.71 -4.36 -36.86
CA ASP A 46 -8.54 -4.45 -38.33
C ASP A 46 -7.68 -3.31 -38.90
N ALA A 47 -7.86 -2.08 -38.42
CA ALA A 47 -7.07 -0.94 -38.87
C ALA A 47 -5.62 -1.05 -38.36
N ALA A 48 -5.42 -1.56 -37.15
CA ALA A 48 -4.09 -1.85 -36.61
C ALA A 48 -3.36 -2.90 -37.46
N VAL A 49 -4.03 -3.99 -37.87
CA VAL A 49 -3.45 -4.99 -38.77
C VAL A 49 -2.98 -4.37 -40.08
N LYS A 50 -3.80 -3.52 -40.72
CA LYS A 50 -3.41 -2.82 -41.95
C LYS A 50 -2.15 -1.98 -41.79
N PHE A 51 -2.03 -1.26 -40.66
CA PHE A 51 -0.83 -0.49 -40.33
C PHE A 51 0.40 -1.39 -40.13
N LEU A 52 0.25 -2.48 -39.40
CA LEU A 52 1.35 -3.41 -39.06
C LEU A 52 1.86 -4.19 -40.27
N THR A 53 0.95 -4.52 -41.19
CA THR A 53 1.27 -5.28 -42.42
C THR A 53 1.60 -4.41 -43.64
N ALA A 54 1.47 -3.09 -43.49
CA ALA A 54 1.79 -2.16 -44.56
C ALA A 54 3.28 -2.25 -44.97
N PRO A 55 3.60 -2.37 -46.29
CA PRO A 55 4.96 -2.42 -46.73
C PRO A 55 5.65 -1.05 -46.52
N GLY A 56 6.82 -1.05 -45.93
CA GLY A 56 7.65 0.14 -45.74
C GLY A 56 7.81 0.62 -44.27
N PRO A 57 8.73 1.53 -44.00
CA PRO A 57 9.03 1.98 -42.65
C PRO A 57 7.95 2.88 -42.00
N GLY A 58 6.90 3.28 -42.75
CA GLY A 58 5.92 4.28 -42.32
C GLY A 58 6.48 5.71 -42.28
N LEU A 59 5.70 6.65 -41.78
CA LEU A 59 6.17 8.02 -41.55
C LEU A 59 7.09 8.06 -40.31
N PRO A 60 8.19 8.80 -40.31
CA PRO A 60 9.00 8.99 -39.12
C PRO A 60 8.16 9.57 -37.97
N GLY A 61 8.19 8.93 -36.79
CA GLY A 61 7.40 9.34 -35.63
C GLY A 61 5.95 8.87 -35.64
N GLU A 62 5.55 8.03 -36.60
CA GLU A 62 4.25 7.39 -36.64
C GLU A 62 4.26 6.09 -35.83
N PHE A 63 3.31 5.93 -34.91
CA PHE A 63 3.27 4.74 -34.03
C PHE A 63 1.86 4.41 -33.53
N LEU A 64 1.72 3.23 -32.95
CA LEU A 64 0.47 2.74 -32.35
C LEU A 64 0.61 2.57 -30.85
N TRP A 65 -0.50 2.79 -30.14
CA TRP A 65 -0.75 2.25 -28.79
C TRP A 65 -1.94 1.32 -28.85
N LEU A 66 -1.71 0.04 -28.52
CA LEU A 66 -2.73 -1.01 -28.50
C LEU A 66 -2.89 -1.53 -27.08
N HIS A 67 -4.11 -1.49 -26.54
CA HIS A 67 -4.43 -1.91 -25.18
C HIS A 67 -5.38 -3.08 -25.18
N PHE A 68 -4.97 -4.22 -24.63
CA PHE A 68 -5.66 -5.48 -24.70
C PHE A 68 -6.20 -5.96 -23.35
N SER A 69 -7.28 -6.76 -23.40
CA SER A 69 -7.81 -7.53 -22.28
C SER A 69 -7.28 -8.95 -22.31
N LEU A 70 -6.56 -9.35 -21.28
CA LEU A 70 -6.10 -10.74 -21.10
C LEU A 70 -7.25 -11.69 -20.70
N SER A 71 -8.42 -11.17 -20.36
CA SER A 71 -9.61 -11.98 -20.13
C SER A 71 -10.19 -12.54 -21.44
N ASN A 72 -9.83 -11.95 -22.60
CA ASN A 72 -10.25 -12.43 -23.92
C ASN A 72 -9.22 -13.43 -24.47
N ALA A 73 -9.64 -14.66 -24.72
CA ALA A 73 -8.77 -15.72 -25.22
C ALA A 73 -8.19 -15.45 -26.64
N ALA A 74 -8.78 -14.54 -27.43
CA ALA A 74 -8.25 -14.16 -28.74
C ALA A 74 -7.06 -13.22 -28.67
N CYS A 75 -6.82 -12.56 -27.51
CA CYS A 75 -5.77 -11.56 -27.34
C CYS A 75 -4.37 -12.12 -27.70
N GLU A 76 -3.91 -13.19 -27.05
CA GLU A 76 -2.58 -13.74 -27.26
C GLU A 76 -2.39 -14.29 -28.68
N PRO A 77 -3.33 -15.08 -29.27
CA PRO A 77 -3.27 -15.48 -30.68
C PRO A 77 -3.14 -14.32 -31.65
N TRP A 78 -3.88 -13.23 -31.43
CA TRP A 78 -3.80 -12.04 -32.25
C TRP A 78 -2.42 -11.37 -32.16
N LEU A 79 -1.91 -11.19 -30.92
CA LEU A 79 -0.57 -10.63 -30.69
C LEU A 79 0.52 -11.44 -31.38
N ARG A 80 0.51 -12.77 -31.25
CA ARG A 80 1.48 -13.68 -31.90
C ARG A 80 1.40 -13.67 -33.41
N ARG A 81 0.23 -13.41 -33.96
CA ARG A 81 0.03 -13.42 -35.42
C ARG A 81 0.49 -12.16 -36.10
N TYR A 82 0.29 -11.00 -35.49
CA TYR A 82 0.48 -9.71 -36.14
C TYR A 82 1.64 -8.87 -35.59
N LEU A 83 2.20 -9.26 -34.46
CA LEU A 83 3.31 -8.57 -33.81
C LEU A 83 4.47 -9.52 -33.54
N THR A 84 5.69 -9.05 -33.83
CA THR A 84 6.92 -9.75 -33.49
C THR A 84 7.37 -9.29 -32.10
N LEU A 85 6.78 -9.88 -31.04
CA LEU A 85 7.11 -9.59 -29.66
C LEU A 85 8.00 -10.69 -29.07
N PRO A 86 8.93 -10.37 -28.16
CA PRO A 86 9.77 -11.38 -27.50
C PRO A 86 8.96 -12.41 -26.70
N ASP A 87 9.45 -13.66 -26.65
CA ASP A 87 8.80 -14.72 -25.86
C ASP A 87 8.67 -14.36 -24.36
N SER A 88 9.65 -13.61 -23.83
CA SER A 88 9.62 -13.10 -22.47
C SER A 88 8.44 -12.15 -22.19
N PHE A 89 7.87 -11.49 -23.20
CA PHE A 89 6.62 -10.75 -23.06
C PHE A 89 5.46 -11.69 -22.80
N TYR A 90 5.31 -12.76 -23.58
CA TYR A 90 4.24 -13.75 -23.41
C TYR A 90 4.34 -14.50 -22.08
N GLU A 91 5.56 -14.83 -21.64
CA GLU A 91 5.80 -15.38 -20.30
C GLU A 91 5.32 -14.42 -19.21
N SER A 92 5.53 -13.11 -19.40
CA SER A 92 5.09 -12.06 -18.46
C SER A 92 3.56 -11.97 -18.34
N LEU A 93 2.79 -12.34 -19.38
CA LEU A 93 1.33 -12.29 -19.35
C LEU A 93 0.73 -13.34 -18.39
N HIS A 94 1.40 -14.47 -18.20
CA HIS A 94 0.93 -15.58 -17.39
C HIS A 94 1.54 -15.63 -15.98
N SER A 95 2.52 -14.78 -15.69
CA SER A 95 3.19 -14.75 -14.41
C SER A 95 2.48 -13.78 -13.46
N ASP A 96 1.93 -14.28 -12.35
CA ASP A 96 1.29 -13.47 -11.30
C ASP A 96 2.27 -12.94 -10.24
N VAL A 97 3.54 -13.37 -10.29
CA VAL A 97 4.54 -13.10 -9.23
C VAL A 97 5.60 -12.13 -9.72
N GLY A 98 5.74 -11.00 -9.01
CA GLY A 98 6.85 -10.07 -9.25
C GLY A 98 6.56 -8.66 -8.75
N SER A 99 7.60 -7.85 -8.71
CA SER A 99 7.53 -6.40 -8.53
C SER A 99 7.41 -5.71 -9.90
N THR A 100 7.08 -4.43 -9.91
CA THR A 100 7.23 -3.58 -11.10
C THR A 100 8.66 -3.70 -11.61
N HIS A 101 8.84 -4.05 -12.88
CA HIS A 101 10.15 -4.18 -13.50
C HIS A 101 10.16 -3.65 -14.93
N LEU A 102 11.34 -3.22 -15.35
CA LEU A 102 11.63 -2.76 -16.70
C LEU A 102 12.84 -3.56 -17.20
N ARG A 103 12.71 -4.16 -18.37
CA ARG A 103 13.74 -5.01 -18.97
C ARG A 103 13.87 -4.71 -20.44
N GLN A 104 15.10 -4.65 -20.93
CA GLN A 104 15.37 -4.67 -22.36
C GLN A 104 15.47 -6.12 -22.85
N ASP A 105 14.83 -6.43 -23.96
CA ASP A 105 14.93 -7.71 -24.64
C ASP A 105 14.98 -7.47 -26.14
N ALA A 106 16.13 -7.78 -26.75
CA ALA A 106 16.49 -7.40 -28.12
C ALA A 106 16.23 -5.89 -28.37
N ASP A 107 15.42 -5.56 -29.38
CA ASP A 107 15.06 -4.18 -29.73
C ASP A 107 13.79 -3.67 -29.03
N SER A 108 13.34 -4.37 -27.98
CA SER A 108 12.11 -4.02 -27.26
C SER A 108 12.39 -3.69 -25.82
N LEU A 109 11.56 -2.80 -25.24
CA LEU A 109 11.47 -2.60 -23.79
C LEU A 109 10.26 -3.32 -23.27
N LEU A 110 10.46 -4.22 -22.32
CA LEU A 110 9.41 -4.90 -21.58
C LEU A 110 9.25 -4.21 -20.23
N ALA A 111 8.04 -3.78 -19.93
CA ALA A 111 7.70 -3.24 -18.64
C ALA A 111 6.53 -4.03 -18.03
N ARG A 112 6.66 -4.37 -16.77
CA ARG A 112 5.56 -4.89 -15.98
C ARG A 112 5.27 -3.90 -14.87
N ILE A 113 4.09 -3.33 -14.89
CA ILE A 113 3.70 -2.25 -14.01
C ILE A 113 2.58 -2.77 -13.09
N HIS A 114 2.82 -2.65 -11.78
CA HIS A 114 1.80 -2.84 -10.77
C HIS A 114 1.24 -1.48 -10.38
N ASP A 115 -0.06 -1.34 -10.37
CA ASP A 115 -0.75 -0.11 -10.04
C ASP A 115 -1.99 -0.40 -9.22
N VAL A 116 -2.52 0.64 -8.60
CA VAL A 116 -3.77 0.53 -7.84
C VAL A 116 -4.97 0.45 -8.77
N LEU A 117 -5.99 -0.31 -8.36
CA LEU A 117 -7.29 -0.28 -9.00
C LEU A 117 -7.88 1.13 -8.93
N PHE A 118 -8.81 1.44 -9.82
CA PHE A 118 -9.46 2.74 -9.95
C PHE A 118 -10.00 3.27 -8.61
N ASP A 119 -10.60 2.41 -7.79
CA ASP A 119 -11.09 2.71 -6.44
C ASP A 119 -10.11 2.20 -5.38
N PHE A 120 -9.15 3.04 -4.99
CA PHE A 120 -8.22 2.72 -3.93
C PHE A 120 -8.83 2.95 -2.54
N THR A 121 -9.16 1.88 -1.82
CA THR A 121 -9.75 1.88 -0.47
C THR A 121 -8.79 1.43 0.63
N PHE A 122 -7.50 1.73 0.56
CA PHE A 122 -6.50 1.25 1.53
C PHE A 122 -6.48 -0.29 1.73
N ASP A 123 -6.99 -1.03 0.74
CA ASP A 123 -6.91 -2.48 0.72
C ASP A 123 -5.71 -2.93 -0.12
N ALA A 124 -4.92 -3.81 0.47
CA ALA A 124 -3.75 -4.39 -0.21
C ALA A 124 -4.12 -5.30 -1.39
N SER A 125 -5.38 -5.71 -1.54
CA SER A 125 -5.90 -6.46 -2.69
C SER A 125 -6.20 -5.57 -3.91
N ALA A 126 -6.20 -4.24 -3.74
CA ALA A 126 -6.51 -3.26 -4.77
C ALA A 126 -5.31 -2.95 -5.69
N VAL A 127 -4.47 -3.92 -5.98
CA VAL A 127 -3.35 -3.80 -6.94
C VAL A 127 -3.59 -4.72 -8.13
N ALA A 128 -3.43 -4.19 -9.33
CA ALA A 128 -3.50 -4.94 -10.57
C ALA A 128 -2.20 -4.77 -11.36
N THR A 129 -2.03 -5.60 -12.38
CA THR A 129 -0.82 -5.65 -13.19
C THR A 129 -1.14 -5.37 -14.64
N THR A 130 -0.30 -4.58 -15.29
CA THR A 130 -0.25 -4.41 -16.75
C THR A 130 1.13 -4.85 -17.25
N SER A 131 1.14 -5.70 -18.27
CA SER A 131 2.35 -6.00 -19.05
C SER A 131 2.41 -5.10 -20.27
N LEU A 132 3.57 -4.49 -20.50
CA LEU A 132 3.82 -3.59 -21.64
C LEU A 132 5.00 -4.10 -22.44
N CYS A 133 4.90 -3.95 -23.76
CA CYS A 133 6.02 -4.09 -24.68
C CYS A 133 6.10 -2.84 -25.54
N VAL A 134 7.26 -2.19 -25.55
CA VAL A 134 7.53 -0.97 -26.28
C VAL A 134 8.57 -1.27 -27.34
N THR A 135 8.21 -0.99 -28.59
CA THR A 135 9.08 -1.05 -29.76
C THR A 135 9.15 0.35 -30.40
N PRO A 136 10.00 0.60 -31.39
CA PRO A 136 10.07 1.92 -32.06
C PRO A 136 8.73 2.37 -32.65
N ARG A 137 7.81 1.45 -33.01
CA ARG A 137 6.57 1.75 -33.71
C ARG A 137 5.29 1.39 -32.96
N VAL A 138 5.40 0.61 -31.88
CA VAL A 138 4.20 0.14 -31.18
C VAL A 138 4.44 0.08 -29.67
N LEU A 139 3.49 0.61 -28.91
CA LEU A 139 3.30 0.29 -27.51
C LEU A 139 2.16 -0.71 -27.39
N VAL A 140 2.44 -1.93 -26.97
CA VAL A 140 1.43 -2.91 -26.58
C VAL A 140 1.28 -2.88 -25.06
N SER A 141 0.06 -2.81 -24.59
CA SER A 141 -0.27 -2.95 -23.16
C SER A 141 -1.38 -3.96 -22.97
N ALA A 142 -1.24 -4.87 -22.01
CA ALA A 142 -2.22 -5.92 -21.75
C ALA A 142 -2.51 -6.06 -20.26
N ARG A 143 -3.79 -6.20 -19.88
CA ARG A 143 -4.24 -6.24 -18.49
C ARG A 143 -5.37 -7.24 -18.25
N LEU A 144 -5.47 -7.74 -17.01
CA LEU A 144 -6.63 -8.49 -16.53
C LEU A 144 -7.69 -7.57 -15.89
N ARG A 145 -7.24 -6.53 -15.18
CA ARG A 145 -8.12 -5.58 -14.45
C ARG A 145 -7.77 -4.15 -14.80
N PRO A 146 -8.72 -3.20 -14.75
CA PRO A 146 -8.46 -1.77 -14.97
C PRO A 146 -7.38 -1.23 -14.03
N LEU A 147 -6.54 -0.33 -14.53
CA LEU A 147 -5.48 0.36 -13.78
C LEU A 147 -5.64 1.86 -13.92
N ARG A 148 -5.42 2.57 -12.83
CA ARG A 148 -5.60 4.01 -12.75
C ARG A 148 -4.65 4.78 -13.66
N SER A 149 -3.36 4.45 -13.67
CA SER A 149 -2.36 5.15 -14.50
C SER A 149 -2.60 4.96 -16.00
N VAL A 150 -3.06 3.77 -16.42
CA VAL A 150 -3.42 3.49 -17.83
C VAL A 150 -4.65 4.29 -18.25
N ASP A 151 -5.65 4.42 -17.38
CA ASP A 151 -6.84 5.21 -17.65
C ASP A 151 -6.52 6.72 -17.66
N HIS A 152 -5.59 7.21 -16.82
CA HIS A 152 -5.10 8.59 -16.86
C HIS A 152 -4.35 8.89 -18.17
N LEU A 153 -3.49 7.96 -18.64
CA LEU A 153 -2.83 8.11 -19.94
C LEU A 153 -3.85 8.17 -21.07
N ARG A 154 -4.86 7.29 -21.05
CA ARG A 154 -5.97 7.32 -22.03
C ARG A 154 -6.68 8.66 -22.01
N ALA A 155 -7.02 9.17 -20.83
CA ALA A 155 -7.67 10.48 -20.70
C ALA A 155 -6.82 11.62 -21.24
N ALA A 156 -5.49 11.59 -21.01
CA ALA A 156 -4.55 12.56 -21.55
C ALA A 156 -4.52 12.53 -23.10
N VAL A 157 -4.48 11.34 -23.70
CA VAL A 157 -4.56 11.15 -25.16
C VAL A 157 -5.88 11.69 -25.71
N GLN A 158 -7.01 11.39 -25.06
CA GLN A 158 -8.33 11.88 -25.46
C GLN A 158 -8.49 13.40 -25.29
N ALA A 159 -7.78 14.00 -24.33
CA ALA A 159 -7.73 15.45 -24.15
C ALA A 159 -6.86 16.16 -25.21
N GLY A 160 -6.25 15.41 -26.15
CA GLY A 160 -5.45 15.96 -27.22
C GLY A 160 -3.99 16.18 -26.88
N GLN A 161 -3.49 15.59 -25.77
CA GLN A 161 -2.04 15.63 -25.49
C GLN A 161 -1.28 14.91 -26.59
N VAL A 162 -0.28 15.60 -27.15
CA VAL A 162 0.56 15.07 -28.23
C VAL A 162 1.69 14.25 -27.62
N PHE A 163 1.86 13.04 -28.13
CA PHE A 163 2.98 12.15 -27.82
C PHE A 163 3.76 11.88 -29.10
N ARG A 164 5.07 11.93 -29.05
CA ARG A 164 5.96 11.83 -30.20
C ARG A 164 6.50 10.42 -30.43
N SER A 165 6.43 9.58 -29.39
CA SER A 165 6.95 8.22 -29.46
C SER A 165 6.29 7.28 -28.44
N PRO A 166 6.42 5.95 -28.65
CA PRO A 166 6.00 4.96 -27.64
C PRO A 166 6.71 5.10 -26.29
N VAL A 167 7.96 5.60 -26.28
CA VAL A 167 8.75 5.82 -25.05
C VAL A 167 8.18 6.98 -24.24
N GLU A 168 7.67 8.02 -24.89
CA GLU A 168 6.99 9.12 -24.18
C GLU A 168 5.72 8.63 -23.46
N LEU A 169 4.95 7.71 -24.08
CA LEU A 169 3.79 7.09 -23.40
C LEU A 169 4.23 6.27 -22.18
N LEU A 170 5.31 5.48 -22.31
CA LEU A 170 5.88 4.74 -21.19
C LEU A 170 6.34 5.68 -20.08
N SER A 171 7.07 6.74 -20.43
CA SER A 171 7.56 7.74 -19.47
C SER A 171 6.41 8.45 -18.73
N TYR A 172 5.31 8.73 -19.45
CA TYR A 172 4.10 9.29 -18.86
C TYR A 172 3.47 8.33 -17.86
N LEU A 173 3.28 7.06 -18.24
CA LEU A 173 2.76 6.01 -17.35
C LEU A 173 3.58 5.89 -16.07
N LEU A 174 4.90 5.82 -16.20
CA LEU A 174 5.81 5.71 -15.07
C LEU A 174 5.72 6.94 -14.15
N ARG A 175 5.67 8.15 -14.72
CA ARG A 175 5.51 9.39 -13.94
C ARG A 175 4.17 9.44 -13.21
N ASP A 176 3.09 9.04 -13.87
CA ASP A 176 1.76 9.00 -13.25
C ASP A 176 1.70 7.97 -12.12
N GLN A 177 2.29 6.81 -12.32
CA GLN A 177 2.42 5.79 -11.28
C GLN A 177 3.22 6.30 -10.06
N ALA A 178 4.32 7.03 -10.28
CA ALA A 178 5.05 7.67 -9.19
C ALA A 178 4.18 8.69 -8.44
N ASN A 179 3.37 9.49 -9.14
CA ASN A 179 2.44 10.44 -8.53
C ASN A 179 1.36 9.72 -7.69
N VAL A 180 0.84 8.58 -8.17
CA VAL A 180 -0.09 7.74 -7.41
C VAL A 180 0.56 7.25 -6.11
N LEU A 181 1.82 6.82 -6.17
CA LEU A 181 2.57 6.40 -4.99
C LEU A 181 2.75 7.56 -3.98
N PHE A 182 3.06 8.77 -4.44
CA PHE A 182 3.11 9.97 -3.60
C PHE A 182 1.75 10.30 -2.95
N ASP A 183 0.64 10.15 -3.68
CA ASP A 183 -0.69 10.36 -3.11
C ASP A 183 -1.02 9.35 -2.00
N ILE A 184 -0.66 8.08 -2.20
CA ILE A 184 -0.82 7.04 -1.17
C ILE A 184 0.03 7.36 0.06
N LEU A 185 1.27 7.77 -0.17
CA LEU A 185 2.20 8.15 0.89
C LEU A 185 1.65 9.33 1.70
N ARG A 186 1.21 10.40 1.03
CA ARG A 186 0.60 11.57 1.67
C ARG A 186 -0.61 11.20 2.53
N LYS A 187 -1.53 10.40 1.98
CA LYS A 187 -2.72 9.92 2.71
C LYS A 187 -2.33 9.05 3.91
N SER A 188 -1.28 8.25 3.78
CA SER A 188 -0.77 7.41 4.87
C SER A 188 -0.12 8.26 5.98
N THR A 189 0.65 9.28 5.61
CA THR A 189 1.25 10.24 6.56
C THR A 189 0.18 10.96 7.35
N MET A 190 -0.86 11.47 6.69
CA MET A 190 -2.01 12.12 7.36
C MET A 190 -2.75 11.21 8.35
N ARG A 191 -2.62 9.89 8.24
CA ARG A 191 -3.15 8.93 9.23
C ARG A 191 -2.19 8.70 10.38
N VAL A 192 -0.88 8.73 10.12
CA VAL A 192 0.16 8.50 11.14
C VAL A 192 0.26 9.68 12.10
N GLU A 193 0.24 10.91 11.60
CA GLU A 193 0.39 12.13 12.40
C GLU A 193 -0.54 12.21 13.63
N PRO A 194 -1.86 12.01 13.50
CA PRO A 194 -2.74 12.02 14.68
C PRO A 194 -2.49 10.87 15.67
N MET A 195 -1.93 9.74 15.20
CA MET A 195 -1.58 8.62 16.08
C MET A 195 -0.34 8.96 16.90
N GLU A 196 0.65 9.59 16.27
CA GLU A 196 1.85 10.09 16.93
C GLU A 196 1.51 11.14 17.99
N ASP A 197 0.68 12.13 17.67
CA ASP A 197 0.22 13.15 18.61
C ASP A 197 -0.46 12.55 19.85
N ARG A 198 -1.29 11.51 19.65
CA ARG A 198 -1.94 10.79 20.76
C ARG A 198 -0.95 10.04 21.64
N LEU A 199 0.10 9.47 21.07
CA LEU A 199 1.15 8.78 21.82
C LEU A 199 1.98 9.77 22.62
N LEU A 200 2.34 10.94 22.06
CA LEU A 200 3.07 12.00 22.75
C LEU A 200 2.33 12.52 23.99
N VAL A 201 1.00 12.57 23.95
CA VAL A 201 0.15 12.95 25.11
C VAL A 201 -0.10 11.76 26.06
N LYS A 202 0.62 10.63 25.88
CA LYS A 202 0.47 9.39 26.67
C LYS A 202 -0.97 8.82 26.70
N ARG A 203 -1.77 9.11 25.68
CA ARG A 203 -3.08 8.50 25.52
C ARG A 203 -2.95 7.18 24.78
N VAL A 204 -3.09 6.06 25.48
CA VAL A 204 -3.03 4.69 24.92
C VAL A 204 -4.25 4.37 24.02
N SER A 205 -4.87 5.36 23.38
CA SER A 205 -6.03 5.17 22.51
C SER A 205 -5.67 4.76 21.08
N VAL A 206 -4.37 4.60 20.78
CA VAL A 206 -3.91 4.16 19.44
C VAL A 206 -4.03 2.65 19.35
N SER A 207 -4.71 2.17 18.30
CA SER A 207 -4.87 0.73 18.07
C SER A 207 -3.60 0.11 17.52
N ARG A 208 -3.04 -0.88 18.23
CA ARG A 208 -1.90 -1.69 17.73
C ARG A 208 -2.23 -2.38 16.40
N SER A 209 -3.47 -2.79 16.19
CA SER A 209 -3.93 -3.43 14.95
C SER A 209 -3.94 -2.45 13.77
N GLU A 210 -4.30 -1.19 14.01
CA GLU A 210 -4.34 -0.14 13.00
C GLU A 210 -2.94 0.22 12.49
N LEU A 211 -1.98 0.44 13.40
CA LEU A 211 -0.56 0.62 13.03
C LEU A 211 0.00 -0.60 12.30
N GLY A 212 -0.37 -1.81 12.74
CA GLY A 212 0.05 -3.06 12.10
C GLY A 212 -0.50 -3.22 10.68
N SER A 213 -1.77 -2.86 10.45
CA SER A 213 -2.38 -2.92 9.12
C SER A 213 -1.76 -1.89 8.17
N LEU A 214 -1.54 -0.67 8.65
CA LEU A 214 -0.90 0.39 7.87
C LEU A 214 0.53 0.01 7.47
N ARG A 215 1.32 -0.52 8.41
CA ARG A 215 2.68 -0.99 8.10
C ARG A 215 2.69 -2.10 7.05
N ARG A 216 1.82 -3.11 7.18
CA ARG A 216 1.72 -4.19 6.18
C ARG A 216 1.34 -3.66 4.80
N LEU A 217 0.41 -2.70 4.75
CA LEU A 217 0.00 -2.03 3.52
C LEU A 217 1.19 -1.31 2.86
N LEU A 218 1.91 -0.46 3.60
CA LEU A 218 3.05 0.30 3.09
C LEU A 218 4.17 -0.62 2.58
N VAL A 219 4.53 -1.66 3.35
CA VAL A 219 5.54 -2.65 2.94
C VAL A 219 5.11 -3.40 1.67
N ARG A 220 3.82 -3.72 1.54
CA ARG A 220 3.30 -4.37 0.33
C ARG A 220 3.36 -3.44 -0.87
N PHE A 221 2.98 -2.17 -0.72
CA PHE A 221 3.09 -1.18 -1.80
C PHE A 221 4.52 -0.95 -2.22
N GLN A 222 5.43 -0.77 -1.28
CA GLN A 222 6.85 -0.66 -1.58
C GLN A 222 7.32 -1.84 -2.44
N ARG A 223 6.95 -3.07 -2.07
CA ARG A 223 7.38 -4.27 -2.81
C ARG A 223 6.76 -4.40 -4.20
N LEU A 224 5.49 -4.01 -4.38
CA LEU A 224 4.75 -4.23 -5.63
C LEU A 224 4.91 -3.06 -6.59
N LEU A 225 4.78 -1.82 -6.08
CA LEU A 225 4.75 -0.62 -6.92
C LEU A 225 6.14 -0.07 -7.21
N ALA A 226 7.09 -0.30 -6.32
CA ALA A 226 8.46 0.16 -6.54
C ALA A 226 9.13 -0.66 -7.65
N PRO A 227 9.55 0.00 -8.76
CA PRO A 227 10.33 -0.69 -9.77
C PRO A 227 11.68 -1.10 -9.20
N GLU A 228 12.24 -2.16 -9.78
CA GLU A 228 13.58 -2.62 -9.42
C GLU A 228 14.61 -1.55 -9.81
N PRO A 229 15.29 -0.87 -8.86
CA PRO A 229 16.21 0.23 -9.21
C PRO A 229 17.32 -0.20 -10.17
N ALA A 230 17.78 -1.45 -10.03
CA ALA A 230 18.78 -2.03 -10.92
C ALA A 230 18.30 -2.15 -12.37
N ALA A 231 17.01 -2.30 -12.62
CA ALA A 231 16.46 -2.40 -13.97
C ALA A 231 16.48 -1.03 -14.68
N PHE A 232 16.07 0.04 -13.99
CA PHE A 232 16.22 1.39 -14.52
C PHE A 232 17.68 1.77 -14.77
N PHE A 233 18.55 1.47 -13.81
CA PHE A 233 19.98 1.74 -13.96
C PHE A 233 20.58 1.03 -15.17
N ARG A 234 20.22 -0.23 -15.44
CA ARG A 234 20.68 -0.96 -16.63
C ARG A 234 20.21 -0.31 -17.93
N LEU A 235 18.91 0.05 -18.00
CA LEU A 235 18.33 0.71 -19.16
C LEU A 235 18.97 2.07 -19.45
N LEU A 236 19.15 2.89 -18.41
CA LEU A 236 19.72 4.24 -18.55
C LEU A 236 21.20 4.21 -18.95
N ASN A 237 21.96 3.18 -18.56
CA ASN A 237 23.37 3.05 -18.93
C ASN A 237 23.61 2.36 -20.28
N ARG A 238 22.64 1.58 -20.77
CA ARG A 238 22.72 0.88 -22.06
C ARG A 238 21.34 0.92 -22.74
N PRO A 239 20.90 2.10 -23.18
CA PRO A 239 19.61 2.21 -23.86
C PRO A 239 19.69 1.52 -25.24
N PRO A 240 18.56 1.03 -25.78
CA PRO A 240 18.46 0.65 -27.18
C PRO A 240 18.80 1.82 -28.10
N ASP A 241 19.43 1.55 -29.25
CA ASP A 241 19.90 2.57 -30.20
C ASP A 241 18.78 3.46 -30.78
N TRP A 242 17.53 2.98 -30.71
CA TRP A 242 16.36 3.71 -31.23
C TRP A 242 15.77 4.70 -30.22
N ILE A 243 16.22 4.71 -28.95
CA ILE A 243 15.79 5.68 -27.95
C ILE A 243 16.63 6.95 -28.09
N THR A 244 15.95 8.08 -28.19
CA THR A 244 16.60 9.39 -28.28
C THR A 244 17.10 9.87 -26.93
N GLU A 245 18.03 10.80 -26.90
CA GLU A 245 18.55 11.42 -25.67
C GLU A 245 17.45 12.12 -24.87
N GLU A 246 16.49 12.79 -25.55
CA GLU A 246 15.34 13.44 -24.89
C GLU A 246 14.45 12.41 -24.18
N GLU A 247 14.18 11.28 -24.82
CA GLU A 247 13.41 10.17 -24.23
C GLU A 247 14.12 9.53 -23.03
N LEU A 248 15.44 9.38 -23.15
CA LEU A 248 16.27 8.87 -22.07
C LEU A 248 16.21 9.78 -20.84
N GLN A 249 16.30 11.10 -21.04
CA GLN A 249 16.14 12.08 -19.96
C GLN A 249 14.75 12.02 -19.31
N ASN A 250 13.69 11.83 -20.10
CA ASN A 250 12.34 11.66 -19.58
C ASN A 250 12.19 10.39 -18.72
N LEU A 251 12.80 9.28 -19.16
CA LEU A 251 12.85 8.03 -18.37
C LEU A 251 13.66 8.21 -17.09
N GLN A 252 14.78 8.94 -17.14
CA GLN A 252 15.57 9.25 -15.95
C GLN A 252 14.79 10.08 -14.94
N GLN A 253 14.08 11.10 -15.37
CA GLN A 253 13.21 11.89 -14.49
C GLN A 253 12.11 11.02 -13.83
N ALA A 254 11.56 10.06 -14.56
CA ALA A 254 10.60 9.11 -13.98
C ALA A 254 11.27 8.22 -12.93
N ALA A 255 12.48 7.71 -13.21
CA ALA A 255 13.24 6.88 -12.27
C ALA A 255 13.59 7.64 -10.98
N ASP A 256 13.98 8.91 -11.09
CA ASP A 256 14.30 9.78 -9.94
C ASP A 256 13.07 10.03 -9.05
N LYS A 257 11.89 10.26 -9.67
CA LYS A 257 10.63 10.37 -8.94
C LYS A 257 10.29 9.09 -8.18
N PHE A 258 10.46 7.94 -8.80
CA PHE A 258 10.26 6.66 -8.11
C PHE A 258 11.23 6.47 -6.95
N SER A 259 12.51 6.77 -7.17
CA SER A 259 13.54 6.66 -6.13
C SER A 259 13.17 7.49 -4.90
N THR A 260 12.71 8.72 -5.10
CA THR A 260 12.23 9.60 -4.03
C THR A 260 11.02 8.99 -3.32
N ALA A 261 9.99 8.55 -4.08
CA ALA A 261 8.79 7.95 -3.51
C ALA A 261 9.08 6.68 -2.70
N ILE A 262 10.04 5.86 -3.16
CA ILE A 262 10.51 4.67 -2.45
C ILE A 262 11.18 5.07 -1.13
N SER A 263 12.10 6.03 -1.18
CA SER A 263 12.82 6.52 0.01
C SER A 263 11.85 7.06 1.06
N ASP A 264 10.87 7.87 0.66
CA ASP A 264 9.86 8.42 1.55
C ASP A 264 8.94 7.33 2.13
N THR A 265 8.62 6.31 1.32
CA THR A 265 7.85 5.15 1.79
C THR A 265 8.62 4.36 2.85
N MET A 266 9.93 4.15 2.65
CA MET A 266 10.80 3.49 3.64
C MET A 266 10.88 4.28 4.93
N ALA A 267 11.02 5.61 4.85
CA ALA A 267 11.02 6.49 6.01
C ALA A 267 9.70 6.39 6.79
N LEU A 268 8.56 6.38 6.09
CA LEU A 268 7.26 6.24 6.74
C LEU A 268 7.06 4.85 7.37
N VAL A 269 7.54 3.78 6.74
CA VAL A 269 7.51 2.42 7.32
C VAL A 269 8.30 2.37 8.62
N GLU A 270 9.49 2.98 8.65
CA GLU A 270 10.32 3.02 9.87
C GLU A 270 9.66 3.88 10.96
N ARG A 271 9.08 5.03 10.60
CA ARG A 271 8.31 5.87 11.54
C ARG A 271 7.14 5.08 12.17
N VAL A 272 6.37 4.34 11.37
CA VAL A 272 5.27 3.49 11.88
C VAL A 272 5.80 2.39 12.80
N LYS A 273 6.97 1.81 12.49
CA LYS A 273 7.62 0.80 13.35
C LYS A 273 8.02 1.40 14.71
N GLN A 274 8.63 2.59 14.71
CA GLN A 274 8.99 3.30 15.95
C GLN A 274 7.75 3.58 16.82
N LEU A 275 6.64 4.02 16.22
CA LEU A 275 5.39 4.22 16.95
C LEU A 275 4.84 2.90 17.54
N GLN A 276 5.00 1.77 16.84
CA GLN A 276 4.63 0.45 17.39
C GLN A 276 5.48 0.06 18.60
N GLU A 277 6.77 0.34 18.56
CA GLU A 277 7.70 0.07 19.65
C GLU A 277 7.41 0.96 20.87
N GLU A 278 7.15 2.25 20.65
CA GLU A 278 6.74 3.19 21.69
C GLU A 278 5.41 2.80 22.35
N LEU A 279 4.40 2.45 21.54
CA LEU A 279 3.13 1.95 22.05
C LEU A 279 3.32 0.68 22.90
N ALA A 280 4.20 -0.24 22.48
CA ALA A 280 4.50 -1.44 23.24
C ALA A 280 5.18 -1.10 24.58
N ALA A 281 6.09 -0.14 24.59
CA ALA A 281 6.73 0.34 25.80
C ALA A 281 5.73 0.97 26.79
N LEU A 282 4.82 1.82 26.30
CA LEU A 282 3.76 2.44 27.12
C LEU A 282 2.81 1.39 27.73
N VAL A 283 2.40 0.39 26.94
CA VAL A 283 1.54 -0.71 27.44
C VAL A 283 2.27 -1.53 28.49
N ASN A 284 3.56 -1.82 28.30
CA ASN A 284 4.38 -2.54 29.29
C ASN A 284 4.53 -1.73 30.58
N GLU A 285 4.79 -0.42 30.49
CA GLU A 285 4.83 0.47 31.64
C GLU A 285 3.53 0.46 32.42
N GLN A 286 2.39 0.57 31.72
CA GLN A 286 1.08 0.54 32.35
C GLN A 286 0.79 -0.82 33.02
N THR A 287 1.16 -1.93 32.37
CA THR A 287 1.01 -3.28 32.92
C THR A 287 1.87 -3.45 34.17
N ASN A 288 3.13 -3.04 34.12
CA ASN A 288 4.03 -3.09 35.28
C ASN A 288 3.50 -2.24 36.44
N ARG A 289 2.93 -1.08 36.16
CA ARG A 289 2.29 -0.23 37.16
C ARG A 289 1.11 -0.94 37.83
N THR A 290 0.26 -1.58 37.04
CA THR A 290 -0.91 -2.32 37.54
C THR A 290 -0.48 -3.52 38.37
N LEU A 291 0.50 -4.30 37.92
CA LEU A 291 1.07 -5.43 38.64
C LEU A 291 1.69 -4.98 39.98
N PHE A 292 2.41 -3.85 39.99
CA PHE A 292 2.99 -3.29 41.19
C PHE A 292 1.92 -2.92 42.21
N VAL A 293 0.83 -2.24 41.79
CA VAL A 293 -0.28 -1.90 42.67
C VAL A 293 -0.93 -3.17 43.23
N LEU A 294 -1.18 -4.18 42.39
CA LEU A 294 -1.73 -5.46 42.83
C LEU A 294 -0.83 -6.15 43.84
N THR A 295 0.50 -6.16 43.59
CA THR A 295 1.49 -6.74 44.51
C THR A 295 1.48 -6.03 45.85
N ILE A 296 1.45 -4.69 45.91
CA ILE A 296 1.36 -3.93 47.16
C ILE A 296 0.09 -4.31 47.93
N VAL A 297 -1.08 -4.32 47.25
CA VAL A 297 -2.33 -4.68 47.89
C VAL A 297 -2.27 -6.10 48.48
N THR A 298 -1.68 -7.04 47.74
CA THR A 298 -1.54 -8.44 48.23
C THR A 298 -0.59 -8.54 49.41
N VAL A 299 0.58 -7.86 49.35
CA VAL A 299 1.56 -7.86 50.47
C VAL A 299 0.99 -7.22 51.73
N LEU A 300 0.19 -6.17 51.57
CA LEU A 300 -0.48 -5.53 52.72
C LEU A 300 -1.62 -6.36 53.28
N ALA A 301 -2.41 -7.04 52.45
CA ALA A 301 -3.55 -7.84 52.86
C ALA A 301 -3.15 -9.18 53.48
N LEU A 302 -2.02 -9.77 53.07
CA LEU A 302 -1.60 -11.11 53.52
C LEU A 302 -1.40 -11.21 55.05
N PRO A 303 -0.61 -10.32 55.72
CA PRO A 303 -0.44 -10.38 57.18
C PRO A 303 -1.74 -10.18 57.92
N ILE A 304 -2.61 -9.27 57.45
CA ILE A 304 -3.88 -8.98 58.05
C ILE A 304 -4.77 -10.23 57.99
N ASN A 305 -4.91 -10.86 56.84
CA ASN A 305 -5.72 -12.04 56.63
C ASN A 305 -5.17 -13.24 57.42
N LEU A 306 -3.84 -13.40 57.49
CA LEU A 306 -3.21 -14.47 58.26
C LEU A 306 -3.54 -14.35 59.77
N VAL A 307 -3.35 -13.16 60.33
CA VAL A 307 -3.63 -12.88 61.76
C VAL A 307 -5.13 -13.04 62.01
N ALA A 308 -6.00 -12.44 61.22
CA ALA A 308 -7.45 -12.56 61.36
C ALA A 308 -7.90 -14.02 61.27
N GLY A 309 -7.31 -14.82 60.36
CA GLY A 309 -7.60 -16.24 60.24
C GLY A 309 -7.18 -17.05 61.45
N LEU A 310 -5.97 -16.83 61.98
CA LEU A 310 -5.48 -17.53 63.19
C LEU A 310 -6.29 -17.19 64.44
N PHE A 311 -6.63 -15.93 64.62
CA PHE A 311 -7.45 -15.49 65.78
C PHE A 311 -8.95 -15.77 65.57
N GLY A 312 -9.42 -16.03 64.38
CA GLY A 312 -10.79 -16.44 64.06
C GLY A 312 -11.06 -17.94 64.22
N MET A 313 -10.05 -18.75 64.58
CA MET A 313 -10.20 -20.18 64.76
C MET A 313 -10.80 -20.47 66.12
N ASN A 314 -11.80 -21.41 66.21
CA ASN A 314 -12.41 -21.90 67.43
C ASN A 314 -11.59 -23.05 68.08
N VAL A 315 -10.27 -22.80 68.29
CA VAL A 315 -9.33 -23.77 68.85
C VAL A 315 -8.82 -23.23 70.17
N GLY A 316 -8.75 -24.12 71.22
CA GLY A 316 -8.17 -23.75 72.52
C GLY A 316 -6.66 -23.43 72.40
N GLY A 317 -6.18 -22.51 73.28
CA GLY A 317 -4.77 -22.14 73.34
C GLY A 317 -4.36 -20.88 72.54
N ILE A 318 -5.33 -20.14 72.04
CA ILE A 318 -5.04 -18.85 71.34
C ILE A 318 -4.42 -17.86 72.33
N PRO A 319 -3.22 -17.31 72.09
CA PRO A 319 -2.58 -16.34 73.01
C PRO A 319 -3.46 -15.09 73.17
N LEU A 320 -3.58 -14.56 74.39
CA LEU A 320 -4.31 -13.34 74.72
C LEU A 320 -5.84 -13.43 74.58
N ALA A 321 -6.46 -14.61 74.30
CA ALA A 321 -7.88 -14.75 74.07
C ALA A 321 -8.74 -14.37 75.34
N GLN A 322 -8.19 -14.51 76.54
CA GLN A 322 -8.89 -14.13 77.82
C GLN A 322 -8.41 -12.79 78.38
N HIS A 323 -7.47 -12.05 77.66
CA HIS A 323 -6.94 -10.79 78.15
C HIS A 323 -7.90 -9.62 77.78
N PRO A 324 -8.27 -8.72 78.68
CA PRO A 324 -9.25 -7.66 78.41
C PRO A 324 -8.83 -6.69 77.30
N TYR A 325 -7.52 -6.55 77.08
CA TYR A 325 -6.93 -5.69 75.96
C TYR A 325 -6.33 -6.54 74.85
N GLY A 326 -6.61 -7.86 74.80
CA GLY A 326 -6.01 -8.78 73.83
C GLY A 326 -6.16 -8.33 72.35
N PHE A 327 -7.36 -7.85 72.00
CA PHE A 327 -7.66 -7.32 70.70
C PHE A 327 -6.72 -6.15 70.27
N PHE A 328 -6.55 -5.16 71.14
CA PHE A 328 -5.73 -4.00 70.87
C PHE A 328 -4.23 -4.36 70.79
N LEU A 329 -3.77 -5.33 71.60
CA LEU A 329 -2.40 -5.81 71.57
C LEU A 329 -2.02 -6.53 70.29
N VAL A 330 -3.02 -7.07 69.55
CA VAL A 330 -2.78 -7.71 68.25
C VAL A 330 -2.96 -6.71 67.09
N VAL A 331 -4.03 -5.90 67.14
CA VAL A 331 -4.38 -4.99 66.05
C VAL A 331 -3.39 -3.81 65.91
N ALA A 332 -2.92 -3.23 67.02
CA ALA A 332 -2.03 -2.08 66.98
C ALA A 332 -0.67 -2.40 66.30
N PRO A 333 0.06 -3.49 66.67
CA PRO A 333 1.26 -3.87 65.96
C PRO A 333 1.01 -4.22 64.49
N LEU A 334 -0.11 -4.84 64.18
CA LEU A 334 -0.48 -5.17 62.79
C LEU A 334 -0.70 -3.91 61.96
N LEU A 335 -1.37 -2.89 62.48
CA LEU A 335 -1.54 -1.60 61.83
C LEU A 335 -0.19 -0.88 61.62
N VAL A 336 0.69 -0.89 62.64
CA VAL A 336 2.02 -0.30 62.54
C VAL A 336 2.86 -1.01 61.46
N LEU A 337 2.85 -2.35 61.45
CA LEU A 337 3.53 -3.15 60.40
C LEU A 337 2.98 -2.83 59.00
N THR A 338 1.67 -2.79 58.86
CA THR A 338 1.03 -2.49 57.58
C THR A 338 1.35 -1.07 57.13
N ALA A 339 1.33 -0.07 58.00
CA ALA A 339 1.70 1.30 57.69
C ALA A 339 3.20 1.40 57.32
N PHE A 340 4.06 0.67 57.99
CA PHE A 340 5.52 0.62 57.68
C PHE A 340 5.73 -0.01 56.29
N LEU A 341 5.12 -1.15 55.98
CA LEU A 341 5.21 -1.81 54.70
C LEU A 341 4.67 -0.91 53.55
N ALA A 342 3.53 -0.22 53.79
CA ALA A 342 2.99 0.72 52.85
C ALA A 342 3.93 1.90 52.58
N TYR A 343 4.49 2.50 53.63
CA TYR A 343 5.44 3.60 53.50
C TYR A 343 6.72 3.16 52.78
N TRP A 344 7.27 2.01 53.09
CA TRP A 344 8.47 1.47 52.44
C TRP A 344 8.22 1.11 50.96
N GLY A 345 7.08 0.46 50.64
CA GLY A 345 6.69 0.09 49.30
C GLY A 345 6.41 1.29 48.41
N LEU A 346 5.74 2.34 48.93
CA LEU A 346 5.44 3.58 48.19
C LEU A 346 6.68 4.50 48.09
N GLY A 347 7.55 4.50 49.12
CA GLY A 347 8.76 5.30 49.16
C GLY A 347 9.79 4.89 48.11
N ARG A 348 9.88 3.61 47.76
CA ARG A 348 10.77 3.08 46.73
C ARG A 348 10.37 3.54 45.31
N ARG A 349 9.22 4.15 45.15
CA ARG A 349 8.70 4.68 43.86
C ARG A 349 9.26 6.07 43.49
N ARG A 350 10.03 6.71 44.39
CA ARG A 350 10.57 8.06 44.16
C ARG A 350 11.99 8.04 43.54
N TYR A 351 12.54 6.88 43.27
CA TYR A 351 13.77 6.67 42.52
C TYR A 351 13.52 5.70 41.35
#